data_84898db5f9a3f0e63e50103cd7cfca50
#
_entry.id   84898db5f9a3f0e63e50103cd7cfca50
#
_cell.length_a   1.000
_cell.length_b   1.000
_cell.length_c   1.000
_cell.angle_alpha   90.00
_cell.angle_beta   90.00
_cell.angle_gamma   90.00
#
_symmetry.space_group_name_H-M   'P 1'
#
loop_
_entity.id
_entity.type
_entity.pdbx_description
1 polymer ?
#
loop_
_entity_poly.entity_id
_entity_poly.type
_entity_poly.pdbx_seq_one_letter_code
_entity_poly.pdbx_strand_id
1 'polypeptide(L)'
;MRLKFRPRIYTDEELLWETVSAGFAQKRKTILNNLRHASGRLQEALKRNGGASIVLCKANVELQRRAETLTLEEWGRIVQAIR
;
A
#
# COMPACT_ATOMS: atom_id res chain seq x y z
N MET A 1 25.77 -5.23 6.02
CA MET A 1 25.10 -5.50 6.12
C MET A 1 24.65 -6.28 6.27
N ARG A 2 24.55 -6.30 6.21
CA ARG A 2 24.00 -6.98 6.35
C ARG A 2 23.18 -7.63 6.24
N LEU A 3 23.09 -7.96 6.04
CA LEU A 3 22.25 -8.56 5.86
C LEU A 3 21.52 -8.92 6.26
N LYS A 4 21.28 -8.80 6.52
CA LYS A 4 20.48 -9.27 6.93
C LYS A 4 19.36 -9.63 6.63
N PHE A 5 19.09 -10.35 6.91
CA PHE A 5 17.94 -10.50 6.27
C PHE A 5 16.87 -11.03 7.09
N ARG A 6 15.60 -10.85 6.57
CA ARG A 6 14.44 -11.25 7.25
C ARG A 6 13.57 -11.94 6.29
N PRO A 7 13.84 -13.17 6.05
CA PRO A 7 13.24 -13.89 4.93
C PRO A 7 11.73 -14.02 5.02
N ARG A 8 11.16 -13.97 6.19
CA ARG A 8 9.75 -14.15 6.28
C ARG A 8 8.99 -12.93 6.66
N ILE A 9 9.69 -11.87 6.98
CA ILE A 9 9.06 -10.65 7.43
C ILE A 9 9.16 -9.60 6.36
N TYR A 10 8.02 -9.08 6.00
CA TYR A 10 7.93 -8.01 5.05
C TYR A 10 8.45 -6.75 5.70
N THR A 11 9.52 -6.17 5.20
CA THR A 11 10.04 -4.94 5.78
C THR A 11 9.16 -3.78 5.38
N ASP A 12 9.20 -2.72 6.18
CA ASP A 12 8.45 -1.52 5.88
C ASP A 12 8.85 -0.94 4.52
N GLU A 13 10.14 -0.99 4.20
CA GLU A 13 10.60 -0.49 2.93
C GLU A 13 10.03 -1.27 1.76
N GLU A 14 10.08 -2.60 1.85
CA GLU A 14 9.54 -3.42 0.79
C GLU A 14 8.04 -3.21 0.63
N LEU A 15 7.35 -3.13 1.74
CA LEU A 15 5.91 -2.92 1.71
C LEU A 15 5.60 -1.55 1.12
N LEU A 16 6.37 -0.53 1.50
CA LEU A 16 6.19 0.79 0.94
C LEU A 16 6.38 0.78 -0.57
N TRP A 17 7.45 0.14 -1.05
CA TRP A 17 7.72 0.05 -2.48
C TRP A 17 6.61 -0.63 -3.23
N GLU A 18 6.12 -1.73 -2.71
CA GLU A 18 5.04 -2.44 -3.38
C GLU A 18 3.75 -1.65 -3.36
N THR A 19 3.47 -0.97 -2.25
CA THR A 19 2.29 -0.14 -2.16
C THR A 19 2.33 1.00 -3.15
N VAL A 20 3.47 1.68 -3.22
CA VAL A 20 3.63 2.79 -4.16
C VAL A 20 3.54 2.29 -5.59
N SER A 21 4.21 1.18 -5.90
CA SER A 21 4.18 0.63 -7.24
C SER A 21 2.76 0.26 -7.65
N ALA A 22 2.02 -0.36 -6.74
CA ALA A 22 0.63 -0.71 -7.03
C ALA A 22 -0.23 0.53 -7.22
N GLY A 23 0.00 1.55 -6.39
CA GLY A 23 -0.77 2.78 -6.49
C GLY A 23 -0.54 3.52 -7.79
N PHE A 24 0.66 3.41 -8.36
CA PHE A 24 0.98 4.06 -9.63
C PHE A 24 0.78 3.17 -10.84
N ALA A 25 0.25 1.97 -10.64
CA ALA A 25 0.09 1.03 -11.75
C ALA A 25 -0.74 1.62 -12.88
N GLN A 26 -1.76 2.38 -12.56
CA GLN A 26 -2.56 3.06 -13.56
C GLN A 26 -2.80 4.49 -13.11
N LYS A 27 -2.16 5.42 -13.78
CA LYS A 27 -2.21 6.82 -13.37
C LYS A 27 -3.61 7.41 -13.38
N ARG A 28 -4.46 6.91 -14.26
CA ARG A 28 -5.81 7.46 -14.39
C ARG A 28 -6.77 6.94 -13.34
N LYS A 29 -6.39 5.90 -12.64
CA LYS A 29 -7.28 5.30 -11.66
C LYS A 29 -7.02 5.87 -10.27
N THR A 30 -8.04 5.75 -9.42
CA THR A 30 -7.89 6.19 -8.05
C THR A 30 -7.00 5.23 -7.28
N ILE A 31 -6.51 5.71 -6.14
CA ILE A 31 -5.68 4.87 -5.29
C ILE A 31 -6.45 3.61 -4.85
N LEU A 32 -7.73 3.76 -4.56
CA LEU A 32 -8.54 2.61 -4.17
C LEU A 32 -8.58 1.58 -5.29
N ASN A 33 -8.84 2.02 -6.51
CA ASN A 33 -8.95 1.10 -7.62
C ASN A 33 -7.63 0.39 -7.88
N ASN A 34 -6.53 1.13 -7.81
CA ASN A 34 -5.22 0.54 -8.02
C ASN A 34 -4.88 -0.49 -6.96
N LEU A 35 -5.18 -0.19 -5.71
CA LEU A 35 -4.89 -1.14 -4.64
C LEU A 35 -5.79 -2.36 -4.70
N ARG A 36 -7.02 -2.18 -5.16
CA ARG A 36 -7.92 -3.33 -5.30
C ARG A 36 -7.42 -4.32 -6.34
N HIS A 37 -6.65 -3.85 -7.30
CA HIS A 37 -6.10 -4.72 -8.34
C HIS A 37 -4.66 -5.12 -8.07
N ALA A 38 -4.16 -4.82 -6.88
CA ALA A 38 -2.83 -5.25 -6.51
C ALA A 38 -2.76 -6.77 -6.45
N SER A 39 -1.57 -7.29 -6.61
CA SER A 39 -1.38 -8.74 -6.60
C SER A 39 -0.26 -9.11 -5.63
N GLY A 40 -0.08 -10.40 -5.44
CA GLY A 40 0.99 -10.91 -4.61
C GLY A 40 0.77 -10.65 -3.14
N ARG A 41 1.86 -10.41 -2.43
CA ARG A 41 1.80 -10.23 -0.98
C ARG A 41 1.01 -9.01 -0.57
N LEU A 42 1.04 -7.98 -1.39
CA LEU A 42 0.30 -6.78 -1.06
C LEU A 42 -1.20 -7.06 -1.06
N GLN A 43 -1.67 -7.82 -2.03
CA GLN A 43 -3.09 -8.16 -2.07
C GLN A 43 -3.50 -8.95 -0.84
N GLU A 44 -2.67 -9.91 -0.44
CA GLU A 44 -2.96 -10.69 0.76
C GLU A 44 -3.00 -9.82 2.01
N ALA A 45 -2.05 -8.89 2.11
CA ALA A 45 -2.01 -7.98 3.24
C ALA A 45 -3.26 -7.10 3.28
N LEU A 46 -3.68 -6.62 2.12
CA LEU A 46 -4.89 -5.80 2.05
C LEU A 46 -6.12 -6.60 2.47
N LYS A 47 -6.23 -7.82 1.98
CA LYS A 47 -7.37 -8.67 2.34
C LYS A 47 -7.41 -8.96 3.83
N ARG A 48 -6.25 -9.20 4.42
CA ARG A 48 -6.17 -9.48 5.84
C ARG A 48 -6.66 -8.31 6.68
N ASN A 49 -6.54 -7.11 6.15
CA ASN A 49 -6.92 -5.91 6.87
C ASN A 49 -8.29 -5.38 6.47
N GLY A 50 -9.06 -6.19 5.78
CA GLY A 50 -10.42 -5.81 5.44
C GLY A 50 -10.60 -5.29 4.02
N GLY A 51 -9.54 -5.24 3.24
CA GLY A 51 -9.61 -4.76 1.87
C GLY A 51 -9.04 -3.36 1.73
N ALA A 52 -8.82 -2.96 0.48
CA ALA A 52 -8.18 -1.70 0.19
C ALA A 52 -8.95 -0.50 0.76
N SER A 53 -10.27 -0.53 0.66
CA SER A 53 -11.05 0.61 1.14
C SER A 53 -10.92 0.78 2.66
N ILE A 54 -10.92 -0.32 3.39
CA ILE A 54 -10.76 -0.25 4.85
C ILE A 54 -9.36 0.26 5.20
N VAL A 55 -8.36 -0.22 4.48
CA VAL A 55 -6.98 0.22 4.71
C VAL A 55 -6.85 1.73 4.49
N LEU A 56 -7.42 2.23 3.40
CA LEU A 56 -7.35 3.65 3.11
C LEU A 56 -8.10 4.47 4.16
N CYS A 57 -9.22 3.98 4.63
CA CYS A 57 -9.95 4.66 5.69
C CYS A 57 -9.14 4.74 6.96
N LYS A 58 -8.47 3.64 7.31
CA LYS A 58 -7.61 3.62 8.49
C LYS A 58 -6.44 4.57 8.35
N ALA A 59 -5.94 4.73 7.13
CA ALA A 59 -4.83 5.63 6.88
C ALA A 59 -5.28 7.08 6.74
N ASN A 60 -6.58 7.32 6.83
CA ASN A 60 -7.15 8.65 6.67
C ASN A 60 -6.84 9.24 5.29
N VAL A 61 -6.95 8.39 4.27
CA VAL A 61 -6.72 8.77 2.89
C VAL A 61 -8.04 8.62 2.14
N GLU A 62 -8.40 9.66 1.41
CA GLU A 62 -9.64 9.61 0.65
C GLU A 62 -9.54 8.57 -0.46
N LEU A 63 -10.61 7.82 -0.63
CA LEU A 63 -10.61 6.70 -1.58
C LEU A 63 -10.45 7.16 -3.03
N GLN A 64 -10.86 8.38 -3.32
CA GLN A 64 -10.82 8.89 -4.68
C GLN A 64 -9.54 9.63 -5.02
N ARG A 65 -8.59 9.68 -4.09
CA ARG A 65 -7.32 10.32 -4.36
C ARG A 65 -6.54 9.51 -5.39
N ARG A 66 -5.69 10.19 -6.12
CA ARG A 66 -4.79 9.53 -7.05
C ARG A 66 -3.40 9.45 -6.45
N ALA A 67 -2.65 8.43 -6.88
CA ALA A 67 -1.34 8.21 -6.28
C ALA A 67 -0.44 9.43 -6.35
N GLU A 68 -0.50 10.16 -7.45
CA GLU A 68 0.37 11.33 -7.63
C GLU A 68 0.05 12.46 -6.67
N THR A 69 -1.12 12.43 -6.04
CA THR A 69 -1.50 13.48 -5.10
C THR A 69 -1.19 13.10 -3.65
N LEU A 70 -0.71 11.90 -3.42
CA LEU A 70 -0.42 11.44 -2.07
C LEU A 70 0.97 11.92 -1.64
N THR A 71 1.05 12.35 -0.38
CA THR A 71 2.34 12.71 0.19
C THR A 71 3.03 11.48 0.74
N LEU A 72 4.33 11.60 1.00
CA LEU A 72 5.08 10.51 1.60
C LEU A 72 4.47 10.09 2.93
N GLU A 73 3.99 11.05 3.69
CA GLU A 73 3.35 10.77 4.96
C GLU A 73 2.09 9.93 4.77
N GLU A 74 1.31 10.24 3.74
CA GLU A 74 0.10 9.47 3.46
C GLU A 74 0.46 8.05 3.05
N TRP A 75 1.49 7.88 2.23
CA TRP A 75 1.96 6.55 1.87
C TRP A 75 2.39 5.76 3.11
N GLY A 76 3.07 6.43 4.03
CA GLY A 76 3.50 5.78 5.26
C GLY A 76 2.32 5.32 6.10
N ARG A 77 1.26 6.13 6.15
CA ARG A 77 0.08 5.73 6.91
C ARG A 77 -0.61 4.52 6.29
N ILE A 78 -0.63 4.45 4.97
CA ILE A 78 -1.19 3.28 4.29
C ILE A 78 -0.38 2.05 4.65
N VAL A 79 0.94 2.15 4.61
CA VAL A 79 1.80 1.02 4.95
C VAL A 79 1.55 0.58 6.38
N GLN A 80 1.43 1.51 7.30
CA GLN A 80 1.16 1.14 8.68
C GLN A 80 -0.19 0.47 8.85
N ALA A 81 -1.16 0.85 8.04
CA ALA A 81 -2.49 0.26 8.12
C ALA A 81 -2.51 -1.19 7.65
N ILE A 82 -1.55 -1.59 6.81
CA ILE A 82 -1.52 -2.95 6.29
C ILE A 82 -0.45 -3.82 6.94
N ARG A 83 0.32 -3.29 7.84
CA ARG A 83 1.35 -4.06 8.55
C ARG A 83 0.76 -5.07 9.50
#